data_cc420aed2cad50e3ffeeff295156f6df
#
_entry.id   cc420aed2cad50e3ffeeff295156f6df
#
_cell.length_a   1.000
_cell.length_b   1.000
_cell.length_c   1.000
_cell.angle_alpha   90.00
_cell.angle_beta   90.00
_cell.angle_gamma   90.00
#
_symmetry.space_group_name_H-M   'P 1'
#
loop_
_entity.id
_entity.type
_entity.pdbx_description
1 polymer ?
#
loop_
_entity_poly.entity_id
_entity_poly.type
_entity_poly.pdbx_seq_one_letter_code
_entity_poly.pdbx_strand_id
1 'polypeptide(L)'
;MTNITWETYTPYSLGFNETFSRLEALAGGGSNYPPYNVVDGGDGRTLLEVALAGFSGGDIEVTTERNVLTVAANKAPPDKERKYSHKGISYRTFARNWQMADDVEVKEVKFEDGLLTVTLVKNLPEKQKRKTWF
;
A
#
# COMPACT_ATOMS: atom_id res chain seq x y z
N MET A 1 17.14 5.80 -13.99
CA MET A 1 15.82 6.05 -13.72
C MET A 1 15.03 4.84 -13.72
N THR A 2 14.30 4.74 -12.78
CA THR A 2 13.44 3.69 -12.75
C THR A 2 12.41 3.94 -13.76
N ASN A 3 12.26 3.07 -14.62
CA ASN A 3 11.16 3.15 -15.48
C ASN A 3 9.97 2.92 -14.64
N ILE A 4 9.29 3.96 -14.44
CA ILE A 4 8.06 3.84 -13.82
C ILE A 4 7.18 3.23 -14.81
N THR A 5 6.93 2.00 -14.58
CA THR A 5 6.09 1.28 -15.45
C THR A 5 4.69 1.68 -15.14
N TRP A 6 3.86 1.40 -16.03
CA TRP A 6 2.48 1.53 -15.83
C TRP A 6 1.96 0.82 -14.62
N GLU A 7 2.55 -0.33 -14.32
CA GLU A 7 2.21 -1.06 -13.14
C GLU A 7 2.55 -0.36 -11.88
N THR A 8 3.54 0.48 -11.92
CA THR A 8 3.93 1.25 -10.77
C THR A 8 3.00 2.42 -10.56
N TYR A 9 2.44 2.93 -11.67
CA TYR A 9 1.63 4.12 -11.57
C TYR A 9 0.16 3.89 -11.67
N THR A 10 -0.25 2.77 -12.10
CA THR A 10 -1.58 2.57 -12.10
C THR A 10 -2.15 2.33 -10.86
N PRO A 11 -2.08 2.88 -10.13
CA PRO A 11 -2.34 2.55 -8.97
C PRO A 11 -3.63 2.86 -8.54
N TYR A 12 -3.89 2.37 -7.66
CA TYR A 12 -4.76 2.58 -6.71
C TYR A 12 -4.54 3.95 -6.18
N SER A 13 -5.49 4.74 -6.10
CA SER A 13 -5.42 6.03 -5.46
C SER A 13 -6.10 5.91 -4.13
N LEU A 14 -5.32 6.01 -3.09
CA LEU A 14 -5.86 5.93 -1.74
C LEU A 14 -6.68 7.18 -1.45
N GLY A 15 -7.90 6.98 -0.99
CA GLY A 15 -8.84 8.07 -0.81
C GLY A 15 -9.89 8.11 -1.89
N PHE A 16 -9.74 7.33 -2.96
CA PHE A 16 -10.72 7.26 -4.05
C PHE A 16 -11.07 5.80 -4.29
N ASN A 17 -11.32 5.08 -3.25
CA ASN A 17 -11.30 3.63 -3.26
C ASN A 17 -12.18 2.94 -4.29
N GLU A 18 -13.40 3.32 -4.40
CA GLU A 18 -14.32 2.61 -5.29
C GLU A 18 -13.96 2.74 -6.76
N THR A 19 -13.64 3.95 -7.17
CA THR A 19 -13.31 4.23 -8.56
C THR A 19 -12.08 3.45 -8.98
N PHE A 20 -11.07 3.45 -8.14
CA PHE A 20 -9.83 2.79 -8.49
C PHE A 20 -9.90 1.28 -8.39
N SER A 21 -10.72 0.75 -7.50
CA SER A 21 -10.95 -0.67 -7.46
C SER A 21 -11.55 -1.18 -8.75
N ARG A 22 -12.48 -0.42 -9.30
CA ARG A 22 -13.09 -0.78 -10.58
C ARG A 22 -12.09 -0.73 -11.72
N LEU A 23 -11.30 0.32 -11.76
CA LEU A 23 -10.27 0.47 -12.78
C LEU A 23 -9.25 -0.66 -12.70
N GLU A 24 -8.85 -1.01 -11.51
CA GLU A 24 -7.91 -2.09 -11.32
C GLU A 24 -8.48 -3.43 -11.79
N ALA A 25 -9.72 -3.69 -11.47
CA ALA A 25 -10.39 -4.90 -11.92
C ALA A 25 -10.50 -4.98 -13.44
N LEU A 26 -10.76 -3.85 -14.10
CA LEU A 26 -10.86 -3.79 -15.54
C LEU A 26 -9.50 -3.90 -16.22
N ALA A 27 -8.49 -3.37 -15.62
CA ALA A 27 -7.16 -3.42 -16.18
C ALA A 27 -6.56 -4.82 -16.18
N GLY A 28 -7.13 -5.71 -15.47
CA GLY A 28 -6.69 -7.08 -15.47
C GLY A 28 -5.37 -7.23 -14.87
N GLY A 29 -4.95 -7.25 -14.05
CA GLY A 29 -3.88 -7.51 -13.34
C GLY A 29 -2.55 -7.63 -13.82
N GLY A 30 -1.71 -6.79 -13.63
CA GLY A 30 -0.30 -7.01 -13.66
C GLY A 30 0.13 -7.76 -12.41
N SER A 31 1.37 -7.67 -12.06
CA SER A 31 1.85 -8.32 -10.85
C SER A 31 1.15 -7.72 -9.63
N ASN A 32 0.51 -8.57 -8.87
CA ASN A 32 -0.15 -8.14 -7.66
C ASN A 32 0.70 -8.40 -6.43
N TYR A 33 1.99 -8.42 -6.60
CA TYR A 33 2.88 -8.66 -5.48
C TYR A 33 3.35 -7.34 -4.86
N PRO A 34 3.29 -7.22 -3.56
CA PRO A 34 2.66 -8.15 -2.61
C PRO A 34 1.14 -7.99 -2.58
N PRO A 35 0.41 -9.00 -2.15
CA PRO A 35 -1.03 -8.86 -1.99
C PRO A 35 -1.37 -7.80 -0.98
N TYR A 36 -2.42 -7.06 -1.23
CA TYR A 36 -2.83 -6.01 -0.31
C TYR A 36 -4.34 -5.82 -0.31
N ASN A 37 -4.83 -5.22 0.74
CA ASN A 37 -6.22 -4.82 0.88
C ASN A 37 -6.27 -3.33 1.16
N VAL A 38 -7.30 -2.69 0.66
CA VAL A 38 -7.61 -1.33 1.06
C VAL A 38 -8.93 -1.39 1.79
N VAL A 39 -8.90 -1.08 3.06
CA VAL A 39 -10.07 -1.23 3.94
C VAL A 39 -10.62 0.13 4.31
N ASP A 40 -11.93 0.28 4.19
CA ASP A 40 -12.58 1.49 4.65
C ASP A 40 -12.74 1.37 6.17
N GLY A 41 -12.02 2.17 6.91
CA GLY A 41 -12.05 2.13 8.38
C GLY A 41 -13.11 3.01 9.00
N GLY A 42 -13.89 3.70 8.21
CA GLY A 42 -14.90 4.63 8.72
C GLY A 42 -14.29 5.95 9.18
N ASP A 43 -15.11 6.97 9.32
CA ASP A 43 -14.67 8.28 9.82
C ASP A 43 -13.48 8.88 9.10
N GLY A 44 -13.43 8.69 7.80
CA GLY A 44 -12.34 9.24 6.99
C GLY A 44 -11.05 8.46 7.09
N ARG A 45 -11.07 7.27 7.66
CA ARG A 45 -9.90 6.42 7.75
C ARG A 45 -9.86 5.38 6.66
N THR A 46 -8.68 5.13 6.17
CA THR A 46 -8.43 4.06 5.20
C THR A 46 -7.27 3.24 5.73
N LEU A 47 -7.37 1.95 5.67
CA LEU A 47 -6.30 1.07 6.08
C LEU A 47 -5.75 0.36 4.87
N LEU A 48 -4.46 0.48 4.65
CA LEU A 48 -3.79 -0.29 3.62
C LEU A 48 -3.11 -1.46 4.33
N GLU A 49 -3.52 -2.66 4.01
CA GLU A 49 -2.96 -3.87 4.60
C GLU A 49 -2.13 -4.58 3.55
N VAL A 50 -0.87 -4.78 3.82
CA VAL A 50 0.04 -5.44 2.87
C VAL A 50 0.56 -6.73 3.48
N ALA A 51 0.40 -7.83 2.78
CA ALA A 51 0.83 -9.13 3.27
C ALA A 51 2.33 -9.30 3.05
N LEU A 52 3.07 -9.27 4.13
CA LEU A 52 4.53 -9.37 4.10
C LEU A 52 5.05 -10.44 5.06
N ALA A 53 4.36 -11.56 5.10
CA ALA A 53 4.79 -12.68 5.92
C ALA A 53 6.21 -13.12 5.51
N GLY A 54 7.05 -13.35 6.47
CA GLY A 54 8.42 -13.76 6.20
C GLY A 54 9.41 -12.61 6.08
N PHE A 55 8.93 -11.36 6.01
CA PHE A 55 9.81 -10.21 6.05
C PHE A 55 9.97 -9.76 7.50
N SER A 56 11.07 -9.12 7.81
CA SER A 56 11.24 -8.51 9.12
C SER A 56 11.04 -7.01 9.00
N GLY A 57 10.76 -6.35 10.11
CA GLY A 57 10.57 -4.91 10.10
C GLY A 57 11.76 -4.14 9.53
N GLY A 58 12.97 -4.67 9.71
CA GLY A 58 14.18 -4.04 9.16
C GLY A 58 14.29 -4.14 7.65
N ASP A 59 13.51 -5.00 7.01
CA ASP A 59 13.53 -5.15 5.57
C ASP A 59 12.53 -4.22 4.88
N ILE A 60 11.66 -3.60 5.65
CA ILE A 60 10.50 -2.85 5.11
C ILE A 60 10.72 -1.35 5.28
N GLU A 61 10.42 -0.62 4.23
CA GLU A 61 10.48 0.84 4.27
C GLU A 61 9.17 1.40 3.75
N VAL A 62 8.61 2.34 4.47
CA VAL A 62 7.37 3.03 4.07
C VAL A 62 7.68 4.51 4.00
N THR A 63 7.47 5.12 2.86
CA THR A 63 7.75 6.53 2.66
C THR A 63 6.61 7.23 1.96
N THR A 64 6.51 8.53 2.15
CA THR A 64 5.56 9.34 1.42
C THR A 64 6.29 10.53 0.81
N GLU A 65 5.95 10.86 -0.42
CA GLU A 65 6.49 12.01 -1.09
C GLU A 65 5.51 12.45 -2.17
N ARG A 66 5.16 13.70 -2.18
CA ARG A 66 4.26 14.26 -3.20
C ARG A 66 2.96 13.48 -3.38
N ASN A 67 2.35 13.14 -2.28
CA ASN A 67 1.10 12.37 -2.28
C ASN A 67 1.24 10.94 -2.83
N VAL A 68 2.47 10.45 -2.87
CA VAL A 68 2.70 9.05 -3.24
C VAL A 68 3.19 8.29 -2.02
N LEU A 69 2.48 7.25 -1.67
CA LEU A 69 2.88 6.34 -0.61
C LEU A 69 3.65 5.19 -1.26
N THR A 70 4.84 4.94 -0.79
CA THR A 70 5.66 3.85 -1.30
C THR A 70 5.93 2.85 -0.19
N VAL A 71 5.65 1.60 -0.46
CA VAL A 71 6.04 0.49 0.42
C VAL A 71 7.08 -0.31 -0.35
N ALA A 72 8.23 -0.45 0.23
CA ALA A 72 9.33 -1.19 -0.38
C ALA A 72 9.89 -2.19 0.62
N ALA A 73 10.34 -3.28 0.14
CA ALA A 73 11.03 -4.26 0.97
C ALA A 73 12.14 -4.94 0.17
N ASN A 74 13.23 -5.19 0.86
CA ASN A 74 14.37 -5.84 0.26
C ASN A 74 14.77 -7.00 1.17
N LYS A 75 14.59 -8.20 0.69
CA LYS A 75 14.93 -9.38 1.46
C LYS A 75 16.04 -10.15 0.75
N ALA A 76 17.03 -10.54 1.51
CA ALA A 76 18.11 -11.36 0.96
C ALA A 76 17.53 -12.66 0.39
N PRO A 77 18.06 -13.14 -0.73
CA PRO A 77 17.56 -14.35 -1.32
C PRO A 77 17.70 -15.51 -0.35
N PRO A 78 16.74 -16.42 -0.35
CA PRO A 78 16.85 -17.61 0.49
C PRO A 78 18.03 -18.46 0.07
N ASP A 79 18.44 -19.36 0.94
CA ASP A 79 19.54 -20.25 0.68
C ASP A 79 19.38 -20.95 -0.66
N LYS A 80 20.40 -20.87 -1.49
CA LYS A 80 20.37 -21.45 -2.83
C LYS A 80 20.25 -22.98 -2.80
N GLU A 81 20.58 -23.58 -1.69
CA GLU A 81 20.50 -25.03 -1.58
C GLU A 81 19.11 -25.53 -1.21
N ARG A 82 18.23 -24.61 -0.99
CA ARG A 82 16.89 -24.97 -0.56
C ARG A 82 16.11 -25.55 -1.73
N LYS A 83 15.67 -26.77 -1.57
CA LYS A 83 14.88 -27.43 -2.60
C LYS A 83 13.43 -27.43 -2.21
N TYR A 84 12.59 -26.97 -3.12
CA TYR A 84 11.15 -26.91 -2.88
C TYR A 84 10.45 -28.04 -3.60
N SER A 85 9.62 -28.78 -2.90
CA SER A 85 8.69 -29.69 -3.56
C SER A 85 7.54 -28.89 -4.18
N HIS A 86 7.22 -27.76 -3.56
CA HIS A 86 6.24 -26.80 -4.07
C HIS A 86 6.64 -25.42 -3.55
N LYS A 87 6.64 -24.46 -4.41
CA LYS A 87 6.97 -23.08 -4.02
C LYS A 87 5.78 -22.18 -4.30
N GLY A 88 5.06 -21.82 -3.24
CA GLY A 88 3.91 -20.93 -3.36
C GLY A 88 4.17 -19.55 -2.76
N ILE A 89 5.23 -19.41 -1.97
CA ILE A 89 5.57 -18.14 -1.36
C ILE A 89 6.85 -17.62 -1.97
N SER A 90 6.78 -16.40 -2.49
CA SER A 90 7.93 -15.79 -3.12
C SER A 90 8.35 -14.59 -2.32
N TYR A 91 9.54 -14.61 -1.77
CA TYR A 91 10.08 -13.46 -1.05
C TYR A 91 10.82 -12.62 -2.08
N ARG A 92 10.14 -11.67 -2.67
CA ARG A 92 10.75 -10.84 -3.70
C ARG A 92 11.00 -9.44 -3.18
N THR A 93 12.08 -8.86 -3.59
CA THR A 93 12.31 -7.42 -3.41
C THR A 93 11.27 -6.69 -4.25
N PHE A 94 10.63 -5.71 -3.68
CA PHE A 94 9.61 -4.95 -4.39
C PHE A 94 9.59 -3.50 -3.94
N ALA A 95 9.00 -2.67 -4.75
CA ALA A 95 8.64 -1.31 -4.38
C ALA A 95 7.29 -1.04 -5.03
N ARG A 96 6.32 -0.72 -4.24
CA ARG A 96 4.97 -0.47 -4.74
C ARG A 96 4.48 0.89 -4.30
N ASN A 97 3.86 1.61 -5.22
CA ASN A 97 3.40 2.97 -4.99
C ASN A 97 1.89 3.06 -5.03
N TRP A 98 1.35 3.92 -4.20
CA TRP A 98 -0.07 4.26 -4.22
C TRP A 98 -0.19 5.76 -4.23
N GLN A 99 -1.04 6.27 -5.10
CA GLN A 99 -1.32 7.70 -5.14
C GLN A 99 -2.33 8.02 -4.04
N MET A 100 -2.02 9.02 -3.23
CA MET A 100 -2.96 9.47 -2.19
C MET A 100 -3.65 10.74 -2.65
N ALA A 101 -4.90 10.91 -2.20
CA ALA A 101 -5.59 12.17 -2.42
C ALA A 101 -4.88 13.27 -1.63
N ASP A 102 -5.01 14.52 -2.05
CA ASP A 102 -4.30 15.65 -1.45
C ASP A 102 -4.59 15.83 0.04
N ASP A 103 -5.76 15.45 0.48
CA ASP A 103 -6.17 15.62 1.86
C ASP A 103 -5.96 14.35 2.71
N VAL A 104 -5.24 13.40 2.20
CA VAL A 104 -4.95 12.15 2.91
C VAL A 104 -3.52 12.15 3.41
N GLU A 105 -3.33 11.74 4.65
CA GLU A 105 -1.99 11.60 5.17
C GLU A 105 -1.86 10.32 5.99
N VAL A 106 -0.64 9.84 6.14
CA VAL A 106 -0.35 8.65 6.94
C VAL A 106 -0.39 9.02 8.40
N LYS A 107 -1.15 8.30 9.18
CA LYS A 107 -1.23 8.52 10.61
C LYS A 107 -0.39 7.52 11.38
N GLU A 108 -0.38 6.28 10.97
CA GLU A 108 0.30 5.23 11.69
C GLU A 108 0.74 4.13 10.76
N VAL A 109 1.86 3.52 11.05
CA VAL A 109 2.34 2.34 10.32
C VAL A 109 2.68 1.28 11.35
N LYS A 110 2.17 0.08 11.15
CA LYS A 110 2.35 -1.01 12.09
C LYS A 110 2.63 -2.29 11.32
N PHE A 111 3.59 -3.05 11.78
CA PHE A 111 3.88 -4.35 11.19
C PHE A 111 3.77 -5.42 12.27
N GLU A 112 2.79 -6.28 12.13
CA GLU A 112 2.50 -7.27 13.15
C GLU A 112 1.89 -8.50 12.49
N ASP A 113 2.29 -9.64 12.94
CA ASP A 113 1.78 -10.93 12.43
C ASP A 113 1.92 -11.08 10.92
N GLY A 114 2.98 -10.54 10.36
CA GLY A 114 3.23 -10.62 8.93
C GLY A 114 2.40 -9.66 8.09
N LEU A 115 1.65 -8.78 8.73
CA LEU A 115 0.80 -7.83 8.04
C LEU A 115 1.28 -6.41 8.32
N LEU A 116 1.57 -5.68 7.28
CA LEU A 116 1.89 -4.27 7.38
C LEU A 116 0.59 -3.49 7.23
N THR A 117 0.25 -2.71 8.23
CA THR A 117 -0.95 -1.89 8.20
C THR A 117 -0.56 -0.42 8.21
N VAL A 118 -0.96 0.29 7.18
CA VAL A 118 -0.75 1.73 7.09
C VAL A 118 -2.10 2.39 7.27
N THR A 119 -2.23 3.17 8.32
CA THR A 119 -3.47 3.90 8.61
C THR A 119 -3.39 5.28 7.99
N LEU A 120 -4.35 5.57 7.14
CA LEU A 120 -4.43 6.85 6.45
C LEU A 120 -5.67 7.59 6.93
N VAL A 121 -5.54 8.87 7.05
CA VAL A 121 -6.63 9.73 7.54
C VAL A 121 -6.86 10.84 6.56
N LYS A 122 -8.11 11.08 6.26
CA LYS A 122 -8.49 12.18 5.40
C LYS A 122 -8.69 13.42 6.24
N ASN A 123 -7.94 14.45 5.96
CA ASN A 123 -8.05 15.72 6.66
C ASN A 123 -8.94 16.64 5.88
N LEU A 124 -10.10 16.93 6.43
CA LEU A 124 -11.00 17.86 5.77
C LEU A 124 -10.45 19.28 5.92
N PRO A 125 -10.41 20.04 4.84
CA PRO A 125 -10.07 21.45 4.94
C PRO A 125 -11.02 22.16 5.90
N GLU A 126 -10.56 23.23 6.52
CA GLU A 126 -11.42 24.00 7.43
C GLU A 126 -12.76 24.36 6.82
N LYS A 127 -12.78 24.64 5.53
CA LYS A 127 -14.02 24.99 4.84
C LYS A 127 -15.03 23.86 4.79
N GLN A 128 -14.56 22.63 4.87
CA GLN A 128 -15.42 21.47 4.74
C GLN A 128 -15.78 20.86 6.09
N LYS A 129 -15.17 21.32 7.14
CA LYS A 129 -15.51 20.83 8.47
C LYS A 129 -16.86 21.37 8.87
N ARG A 130 -17.61 20.57 9.57
CA ARG A 130 -18.90 21.02 10.07
C ARG A 130 -18.68 22.18 11.05
N LYS A 131 -19.40 23.27 10.83
CA LYS A 131 -19.37 24.40 11.71
C LYS A 131 -20.79 24.70 12.18
N THR A 132 -20.93 25.01 13.44
CA THR A 132 -22.20 25.39 13.99
C THR A 132 -22.22 26.92 14.10
N TRP A 133 -23.13 27.55 13.40
CA TRP A 133 -23.22 29.01 13.39
C TRP A 133 -24.28 29.57 14.30
N PHE A 134 -25.15 28.73 14.78
CA PHE A 134 -26.22 29.16 15.70
C PHE A 134 -26.70 27.98 16.51
#